data_58b0c04f5a318090dedaf443f8cb9aaf
#
_entry.id   58b0c04f5a318090dedaf443f8cb9aaf
#
_cell.length_a   1.000
_cell.length_b   1.000
_cell.length_c   1.000
_cell.angle_alpha   90.00
_cell.angle_beta   90.00
_cell.angle_gamma   90.00
#
_symmetry.space_group_name_H-M   'P 1'
#
loop_
_entity.id
_entity.type
_entity.pdbx_description
1 polymer ?
#
loop_
_entity_poly.entity_id
_entity_poly.type
_entity_poly.pdbx_seq_one_letter_code
_entity_poly.pdbx_strand_id
1 'polypeptide(L)'
;MSISILSGARLLFRVDPLPRESPRGYLCRVAQEHGYAGPLSLAQIVGLPTSGLERDDTVKQIAHVLRLEPEEWQAMCYRHIGGRNRYDQRSFYGERISVDDLNYERPRICPHCLKESPIWWAVWDLGLVTACPIHRCHLVNQCPACKRRLAWERPSVHKCRCGLDLRTVTAEVATPDLVAINAAIYRAARFPPGENAELDLADCGFPPEMLRLSLGALLRLILFVGSIREKDKLRQTQRPFAATDIAFATEIGRSAVTVLREWPRPLREVLRHMLPPEPTDPAALNFSKIFGNFYRHLFRVLPRSEVGFLHDVFERFVIEDWPGLIRGQHRYFSAAVLRNSRWMTANEAEVIAHVAGGRIWDLARQGEIDAIFLNLGRGGNRTECWIRRESLNQWIAARDAALAPYMARPEAEGALGLKHFTLATVAAAGAIRYAIGPERNLPARCFFFLREDVMKIKGAFEKHSVPAQAYSKPGEFIALRHAMKNYLGRDSGLAAVIRAVVDGSLVPVGYTNQFRGITGYLFRSEDLRKYRPVPGTTVPEGGVVLEADRASV
;
A
#
# COMPACT_ATOMS: atom_id res chain seq x y z
N MET A 1 6.72 50.31 38.30
CA MET A 1 8.06 50.23 38.87
C MET A 1 8.85 49.23 38.03
N SER A 2 9.75 49.73 37.18
CA SER A 2 10.67 48.87 36.41
C SER A 2 11.71 48.33 37.39
N ILE A 3 11.64 47.03 37.65
CA ILE A 3 12.68 46.32 38.41
C ILE A 3 13.92 46.32 37.52
N SER A 4 14.92 47.06 37.95
CA SER A 4 16.25 47.08 37.32
C SER A 4 16.77 45.64 37.37
N ILE A 5 16.91 45.02 36.22
CA ILE A 5 17.52 43.70 36.08
C ILE A 5 18.91 43.76 36.65
N LEU A 6 19.18 42.99 37.71
CA LEU A 6 20.55 42.81 38.23
C LEU A 6 21.37 42.09 37.16
N SER A 7 21.99 42.88 36.25
CA SER A 7 22.90 42.34 35.25
C SER A 7 24.12 41.77 35.99
N GLY A 8 24.16 40.41 36.09
CA GLY A 8 25.25 39.71 36.77
C GLY A 8 24.86 38.83 37.96
N ALA A 9 23.56 38.74 38.31
CA ALA A 9 23.12 37.83 39.35
C ALA A 9 23.42 36.37 38.97
N ARG A 10 24.10 35.65 39.86
CA ARG A 10 24.38 34.21 39.75
C ARG A 10 23.92 33.52 41.03
N LEU A 11 23.46 32.27 40.89
CA LEU A 11 23.19 31.42 42.04
C LEU A 11 24.47 31.16 42.85
N LEU A 12 24.35 30.85 44.14
CA LEU A 12 25.50 30.66 45.03
C LEU A 12 26.44 29.55 44.56
N PHE A 13 25.87 28.44 44.14
CA PHE A 13 26.60 27.28 43.62
C PHE A 13 25.93 26.68 42.41
N ARG A 14 26.66 25.86 41.67
CA ARG A 14 26.14 25.09 40.53
C ARG A 14 25.43 23.83 41.05
N VAL A 15 24.30 23.54 40.43
CA VAL A 15 23.62 22.26 40.54
C VAL A 15 23.73 21.56 39.20
N ASP A 16 24.39 20.41 39.16
CA ASP A 16 24.59 19.71 37.88
C ASP A 16 23.28 19.13 37.31
N PRO A 17 23.01 19.32 36.01
CA PRO A 17 21.91 18.65 35.34
C PRO A 17 22.09 17.12 35.37
N LEU A 18 21.00 16.40 35.55
CA LEU A 18 21.02 14.94 35.48
C LEU A 18 20.55 14.45 34.12
N PRO A 19 21.06 13.30 33.65
CA PRO A 19 20.65 12.74 32.35
C PRO A 19 19.14 12.56 32.25
N ARG A 20 18.53 13.06 31.17
CA ARG A 20 17.08 12.96 30.91
C ARG A 20 16.17 13.58 31.98
N GLU A 21 16.67 14.50 32.77
CA GLU A 21 15.87 15.31 33.69
C GLU A 21 15.03 16.34 32.92
N SER A 22 13.76 16.53 33.29
CA SER A 22 12.92 17.60 32.72
C SER A 22 13.54 18.98 32.99
N PRO A 23 13.56 19.89 32.03
CA PRO A 23 14.08 21.24 32.28
C PRO A 23 13.35 21.95 33.43
N ARG A 24 12.05 21.77 33.55
CA ARG A 24 11.27 22.33 34.67
C ARG A 24 11.50 21.61 35.98
N GLY A 25 11.71 20.28 35.92
CA GLY A 25 12.13 19.50 37.07
C GLY A 25 13.48 19.94 37.61
N TYR A 26 14.43 20.17 36.71
CA TYR A 26 15.74 20.71 37.04
C TYR A 26 15.65 22.09 37.73
N LEU A 27 14.87 23.03 37.16
CA LEU A 27 14.66 24.35 37.79
C LEU A 27 14.02 24.22 39.18
N CYS A 28 13.09 23.27 39.38
CA CYS A 28 12.50 23.01 40.68
C CYS A 28 13.56 22.46 41.68
N ARG A 29 14.46 21.57 41.23
CA ARG A 29 15.57 21.05 42.04
C ARG A 29 16.60 22.12 42.37
N VAL A 30 16.96 22.96 41.42
CA VAL A 30 17.84 24.10 41.64
C VAL A 30 17.26 25.09 42.68
N ALA A 31 15.95 25.40 42.54
CA ALA A 31 15.27 26.24 43.53
C ALA A 31 15.30 25.60 44.92
N GLN A 32 15.05 24.30 45.04
CA GLN A 32 15.11 23.53 46.29
C GLN A 32 16.49 23.61 46.93
N GLU A 33 17.57 23.33 46.17
CA GLU A 33 18.93 23.32 46.67
C GLU A 33 19.40 24.70 47.19
N HIS A 34 18.87 25.77 46.61
CA HIS A 34 19.14 27.13 47.04
C HIS A 34 18.15 27.70 48.09
N GLY A 35 17.19 26.89 48.56
CA GLY A 35 16.22 27.32 49.56
C GLY A 35 15.13 28.23 49.06
N TYR A 36 14.88 28.31 47.74
CA TYR A 36 13.82 29.10 47.15
C TYR A 36 12.45 28.37 47.21
N ALA A 37 11.36 29.15 47.19
CA ALA A 37 10.02 28.62 47.27
C ALA A 37 9.57 27.82 46.03
N GLY A 38 10.29 27.96 44.92
CA GLY A 38 10.03 27.27 43.66
C GLY A 38 10.67 27.95 42.44
N PRO A 39 10.47 27.42 41.23
CA PRO A 39 11.05 27.95 39.99
C PRO A 39 10.69 29.41 39.68
N LEU A 40 9.55 29.91 40.18
CA LEU A 40 9.16 31.32 39.99
C LEU A 40 10.20 32.28 40.62
N SER A 41 10.78 31.88 41.75
CA SER A 41 11.85 32.68 42.39
C SER A 41 13.07 32.84 41.47
N LEU A 42 13.44 31.75 40.74
CA LEU A 42 14.52 31.83 39.74
C LEU A 42 14.15 32.76 38.57
N ALA A 43 12.92 32.66 38.09
CA ALA A 43 12.42 33.53 37.03
C ALA A 43 12.45 35.02 37.44
N GLN A 44 12.14 35.33 38.68
CA GLN A 44 12.22 36.69 39.24
C GLN A 44 13.66 37.19 39.27
N ILE A 45 14.64 36.37 39.65
CA ILE A 45 16.05 36.70 39.64
C ILE A 45 16.52 37.04 38.23
N VAL A 46 16.07 36.29 37.25
CA VAL A 46 16.43 36.49 35.83
C VAL A 46 15.62 37.65 35.21
N GLY A 47 14.56 38.11 35.87
CA GLY A 47 13.65 39.15 35.34
C GLY A 47 12.76 38.65 34.17
N LEU A 48 12.49 37.35 34.13
CA LEU A 48 11.71 36.74 33.07
C LEU A 48 10.46 36.04 33.64
N PRO A 49 9.36 35.93 32.89
CA PRO A 49 8.26 35.06 33.25
C PRO A 49 8.72 33.60 33.18
N THR A 50 8.12 32.71 33.99
CA THR A 50 8.46 31.27 34.00
C THR A 50 8.35 30.62 32.63
N SER A 51 7.43 31.08 31.78
CA SER A 51 7.31 30.64 30.38
C SER A 51 8.47 31.09 29.49
N GLY A 52 9.29 32.04 29.93
CA GLY A 52 10.48 32.53 29.21
C GLY A 52 11.75 31.77 29.52
N LEU A 53 11.77 30.94 30.56
CA LEU A 53 12.99 30.26 31.03
C LEU A 53 13.50 29.19 30.04
N GLU A 54 12.69 28.70 29.12
CA GLU A 54 13.05 27.67 28.15
C GLU A 54 13.19 28.23 26.71
N ARG A 55 13.18 29.55 26.56
CA ARG A 55 13.23 30.18 25.22
C ARG A 55 14.66 30.28 24.72
N ASP A 56 14.85 30.15 23.41
CA ASP A 56 16.16 30.19 22.75
C ASP A 56 16.85 31.55 22.93
N ASP A 57 16.11 32.66 22.99
CA ASP A 57 16.63 34.01 23.15
C ASP A 57 17.10 34.32 24.59
N THR A 58 16.72 33.49 25.57
CA THR A 58 17.07 33.66 26.99
C THR A 58 18.14 32.68 27.47
N VAL A 59 18.57 31.75 26.63
CA VAL A 59 19.51 30.66 26.99
C VAL A 59 20.78 31.17 27.70
N LYS A 60 21.47 32.16 27.14
CA LYS A 60 22.72 32.69 27.70
C LYS A 60 22.51 33.31 29.08
N GLN A 61 21.42 34.05 29.26
CA GLN A 61 21.09 34.71 30.52
C GLN A 61 20.78 33.70 31.61
N ILE A 62 19.98 32.67 31.27
CA ILE A 62 19.58 31.65 32.23
C ILE A 62 20.77 30.74 32.57
N ALA A 63 21.54 30.29 31.60
CA ALA A 63 22.77 29.53 31.84
C ALA A 63 23.73 30.28 32.75
N HIS A 64 23.92 31.58 32.53
CA HIS A 64 24.75 32.41 33.42
C HIS A 64 24.25 32.40 34.86
N VAL A 65 22.96 32.58 35.10
CA VAL A 65 22.35 32.54 36.44
C VAL A 65 22.50 31.18 37.10
N LEU A 66 22.27 30.11 36.33
CA LEU A 66 22.37 28.72 36.80
C LEU A 66 23.81 28.20 36.92
N ARG A 67 24.80 28.97 36.51
CA ARG A 67 26.22 28.56 36.45
C ARG A 67 26.48 27.39 35.51
N LEU A 68 25.70 27.31 34.42
CA LEU A 68 25.85 26.32 33.36
C LEU A 68 26.51 26.96 32.14
N GLU A 69 27.12 26.13 31.29
CA GLU A 69 27.41 26.56 29.93
C GLU A 69 26.09 26.66 29.13
N PRO A 70 25.96 27.59 28.18
CA PRO A 70 24.77 27.75 27.38
C PRO A 70 24.31 26.47 26.69
N GLU A 71 25.25 25.64 26.25
CA GLU A 71 25.04 24.38 25.56
C GLU A 71 24.42 23.34 26.48
N GLU A 72 24.83 23.30 27.76
CA GLU A 72 24.29 22.39 28.77
C GLU A 72 22.79 22.67 29.04
N TRP A 73 22.45 23.95 29.24
CA TRP A 73 21.06 24.36 29.42
C TRP A 73 20.24 24.11 28.16
N GLN A 74 20.82 24.46 26.99
CA GLN A 74 20.16 24.28 25.70
C GLN A 74 19.89 22.81 25.37
N ALA A 75 20.77 21.89 25.77
CA ALA A 75 20.60 20.46 25.57
C ALA A 75 19.40 19.88 26.32
N MET A 76 19.05 20.47 27.48
CA MET A 76 17.89 20.07 28.27
C MET A 76 16.58 20.65 27.71
N CYS A 77 16.63 21.92 27.25
CA CYS A 77 15.44 22.62 26.80
C CYS A 77 14.86 21.98 25.53
N TYR A 78 13.52 21.95 25.46
CA TYR A 78 12.80 21.49 24.27
C TYR A 78 12.80 22.58 23.21
N ARG A 79 13.99 22.75 22.59
CA ARG A 79 14.29 23.85 21.68
C ARG A 79 13.45 23.81 20.42
N HIS A 80 13.07 24.98 19.92
CA HIS A 80 12.45 25.13 18.62
C HIS A 80 13.44 24.76 17.50
N ILE A 81 13.04 23.86 16.58
CA ILE A 81 13.86 23.39 15.47
C ILE A 81 13.21 23.60 14.10
N GLY A 82 12.03 24.21 14.05
CA GLY A 82 11.33 24.56 12.82
C GLY A 82 9.81 24.49 12.95
N GLY A 83 9.12 24.92 11.89
CA GLY A 83 7.68 24.99 11.86
C GLY A 83 7.09 26.25 12.52
N ARG A 84 5.76 26.40 12.45
CA ARG A 84 5.00 27.49 13.10
C ARG A 84 3.65 26.97 13.58
N ASN A 85 3.15 27.53 14.68
CA ASN A 85 1.88 27.15 15.29
C ASN A 85 1.82 25.61 15.56
N ARG A 86 0.76 24.93 15.09
CA ARG A 86 0.59 23.48 15.24
C ARG A 86 1.64 22.62 14.52
N TYR A 87 2.48 23.22 13.69
CA TYR A 87 3.61 22.57 13.01
C TYR A 87 4.94 22.91 13.67
N ASP A 88 4.90 23.56 14.83
CA ASP A 88 6.08 23.88 15.63
C ASP A 88 6.76 22.60 16.09
N GLN A 89 8.00 22.43 15.67
CA GLN A 89 8.82 21.26 15.98
C GLN A 89 9.78 21.57 17.10
N ARG A 90 9.90 20.65 18.02
CA ARG A 90 10.78 20.73 19.18
C ARG A 90 11.81 19.61 19.18
N SER A 91 13.00 19.93 19.69
CA SER A 91 14.01 18.91 19.99
C SER A 91 13.75 18.36 21.39
N PHE A 92 13.49 17.09 21.50
CA PHE A 92 13.36 16.36 22.77
C PHE A 92 14.56 15.42 22.92
N TYR A 93 15.61 15.89 23.57
CA TYR A 93 16.86 15.12 23.72
C TYR A 93 17.40 14.51 22.41
N GLY A 94 17.36 15.32 21.34
CA GLY A 94 17.79 14.90 20.00
C GLY A 94 16.70 14.31 19.13
N GLU A 95 15.58 13.88 19.70
CA GLU A 95 14.42 13.43 18.95
C GLU A 95 13.54 14.61 18.51
N ARG A 96 12.99 14.54 17.30
CA ARG A 96 12.08 15.56 16.77
C ARG A 96 10.64 15.22 17.14
N ILE A 97 9.97 16.11 17.85
CA ILE A 97 8.56 15.98 18.24
C ILE A 97 7.78 17.25 17.88
N SER A 98 6.45 17.21 17.93
CA SER A 98 5.62 18.40 17.85
C SER A 98 5.54 19.11 19.20
N VAL A 99 5.33 20.42 19.19
CA VAL A 99 5.01 21.16 20.44
C VAL A 99 3.75 20.61 21.11
N ASP A 100 2.79 20.10 20.32
CA ASP A 100 1.54 19.51 20.82
C ASP A 100 1.77 18.18 21.55
N ASP A 101 2.94 17.54 21.37
CA ASP A 101 3.30 16.32 22.11
C ASP A 101 3.75 16.60 23.55
N LEU A 102 4.02 17.87 23.89
CA LEU A 102 4.51 18.28 25.21
C LEU A 102 3.39 18.72 26.14
N ASN A 103 3.52 18.37 27.39
CA ASN A 103 2.60 18.72 28.48
C ASN A 103 3.29 19.59 29.53
N TYR A 104 3.60 20.82 29.18
CA TYR A 104 4.28 21.74 30.09
C TYR A 104 3.49 22.15 31.33
N GLU A 105 2.17 22.25 31.22
CA GLU A 105 1.35 22.89 32.25
C GLU A 105 0.83 21.95 33.32
N ARG A 106 0.84 20.66 33.04
CA ARG A 106 0.18 19.64 33.88
C ARG A 106 1.14 18.51 34.23
N PRO A 107 2.08 18.76 35.14
CA PRO A 107 3.08 17.79 35.52
C PRO A 107 2.46 16.50 36.09
N ARG A 108 3.09 15.37 35.75
CA ARG A 108 2.72 14.01 36.16
C ARG A 108 3.94 13.29 36.70
N ILE A 109 3.78 12.42 37.66
CA ILE A 109 4.88 11.65 38.24
C ILE A 109 4.55 10.18 38.44
N CYS A 110 5.58 9.35 38.47
CA CYS A 110 5.54 8.07 39.11
C CYS A 110 6.11 8.21 40.55
N PRO A 111 5.31 7.98 41.63
CA PRO A 111 5.80 8.10 42.98
C PRO A 111 6.95 7.15 43.29
N HIS A 112 6.95 5.96 42.71
CA HIS A 112 8.00 4.95 42.90
C HIS A 112 9.32 5.39 42.27
N CYS A 113 9.32 5.85 40.99
CA CYS A 113 10.52 6.42 40.40
C CYS A 113 11.06 7.61 41.20
N LEU A 114 10.16 8.47 41.71
CA LEU A 114 10.55 9.64 42.50
C LEU A 114 11.15 9.24 43.86
N LYS A 115 10.78 8.06 44.39
CA LYS A 115 11.37 7.47 45.61
C LYS A 115 12.77 6.95 45.36
N GLU A 116 12.98 6.32 44.18
CA GLU A 116 14.29 5.76 43.79
C GLU A 116 15.29 6.87 43.42
N SER A 117 14.79 7.90 42.70
CA SER A 117 15.61 9.03 42.28
C SER A 117 14.77 10.30 42.36
N PRO A 118 15.19 11.31 43.17
CA PRO A 118 14.42 12.54 43.35
C PRO A 118 14.53 13.48 42.13
N ILE A 119 14.23 12.96 40.99
CA ILE A 119 14.34 13.62 39.71
C ILE A 119 12.98 13.63 39.02
N TRP A 120 12.70 14.71 38.30
CA TRP A 120 11.56 14.76 37.42
C TRP A 120 11.99 14.39 36.00
N TRP A 121 11.54 13.25 35.55
CA TRP A 121 11.99 12.71 34.28
C TRP A 121 11.32 13.40 33.08
N ALA A 122 12.09 13.75 32.07
CA ALA A 122 11.60 14.42 30.84
C ALA A 122 10.51 13.62 30.11
N VAL A 123 10.56 12.31 30.15
CA VAL A 123 9.55 11.46 29.51
C VAL A 123 8.14 11.69 30.07
N TRP A 124 7.99 12.20 31.29
CA TRP A 124 6.70 12.56 31.87
C TRP A 124 6.14 13.88 31.33
N ASP A 125 6.95 14.66 30.63
CA ASP A 125 6.52 15.88 29.93
C ASP A 125 5.86 15.54 28.58
N LEU A 126 5.93 14.28 28.12
CA LEU A 126 5.22 13.84 26.91
C LEU A 126 3.73 13.63 27.24
N GLY A 127 2.86 14.28 26.47
CA GLY A 127 1.42 14.31 26.71
C GLY A 127 0.74 12.93 26.69
N LEU A 128 1.24 12.00 25.88
CA LEU A 128 0.70 10.64 25.78
C LEU A 128 1.25 9.67 26.85
N VAL A 129 2.22 10.10 27.66
CA VAL A 129 2.75 9.27 28.75
C VAL A 129 1.83 9.39 29.96
N THR A 130 1.14 8.32 30.30
CA THR A 130 0.10 8.26 31.35
C THR A 130 0.34 7.15 32.37
N ALA A 131 1.30 6.26 32.10
CA ALA A 131 1.72 5.19 32.99
C ALA A 131 3.24 5.05 33.03
N CYS A 132 3.74 4.56 34.15
CA CYS A 132 5.13 4.15 34.29
C CYS A 132 5.26 2.67 33.93
N PRO A 133 5.98 2.31 32.85
CA PRO A 133 6.15 0.91 32.50
C PRO A 133 7.11 0.16 33.45
N ILE A 134 8.00 0.87 34.13
CA ILE A 134 8.93 0.29 35.12
C ILE A 134 8.18 -0.21 36.35
N HIS A 135 7.31 0.65 36.91
CA HIS A 135 6.54 0.35 38.12
C HIS A 135 5.10 -0.10 37.85
N ARG A 136 4.73 -0.23 36.59
CA ARG A 136 3.41 -0.71 36.10
C ARG A 136 2.23 0.00 36.77
N CYS A 137 2.35 1.33 36.95
CA CYS A 137 1.34 2.15 37.61
C CYS A 137 1.00 3.40 36.81
N HIS A 138 -0.20 3.93 37.07
CA HIS A 138 -0.61 5.22 36.50
C HIS A 138 0.28 6.35 37.01
N LEU A 139 0.55 7.34 36.15
CA LEU A 139 1.18 8.58 36.61
C LEU A 139 0.20 9.41 37.41
N VAL A 140 0.67 10.00 38.51
CA VAL A 140 -0.10 10.86 39.39
C VAL A 140 0.02 12.31 38.91
N ASN A 141 -1.09 12.97 38.67
CA ASN A 141 -1.17 14.39 38.27
C ASN A 141 -1.93 15.27 39.27
N GLN A 142 -2.45 14.66 40.34
CA GLN A 142 -3.23 15.33 41.38
C GLN A 142 -2.74 14.89 42.76
N CYS A 143 -2.61 15.83 43.66
CA CYS A 143 -2.23 15.54 45.04
C CYS A 143 -3.41 14.88 45.79
N PRO A 144 -3.24 13.68 46.40
CA PRO A 144 -4.34 13.02 47.09
C PRO A 144 -4.77 13.74 48.36
N ALA A 145 -3.89 14.52 49.01
CA ALA A 145 -4.22 15.28 50.24
C ALA A 145 -5.03 16.55 49.93
N CYS A 146 -4.53 17.46 49.10
CA CYS A 146 -5.19 18.72 48.84
C CYS A 146 -6.10 18.72 47.60
N LYS A 147 -6.19 17.62 46.86
CA LYS A 147 -6.99 17.41 45.64
C LYS A 147 -6.69 18.41 44.50
N ARG A 148 -5.64 19.20 44.64
CA ARG A 148 -5.21 20.12 43.58
C ARG A 148 -4.32 19.38 42.57
N ARG A 149 -4.38 19.81 41.32
CA ARG A 149 -3.43 19.35 40.29
C ARG A 149 -2.00 19.70 40.71
N LEU A 150 -1.06 18.85 40.38
CA LEU A 150 0.36 19.14 40.56
C LEU A 150 0.72 20.35 39.70
N ALA A 151 1.57 21.21 40.24
CA ALA A 151 2.07 22.41 39.58
C ALA A 151 3.59 22.50 39.73
N TRP A 152 4.23 23.22 38.82
CA TRP A 152 5.67 23.42 38.89
C TRP A 152 6.09 24.31 40.07
N GLU A 153 5.29 25.29 40.42
CA GLU A 153 5.55 26.15 41.54
C GLU A 153 5.32 25.40 42.87
N ARG A 154 6.40 24.92 43.43
CA ARG A 154 6.44 24.11 44.69
C ARG A 154 7.85 24.10 45.28
N PRO A 155 7.98 23.86 46.61
CA PRO A 155 9.25 24.02 47.32
C PRO A 155 10.26 22.94 47.01
N SER A 156 9.85 21.79 46.43
CA SER A 156 10.78 20.73 46.07
C SER A 156 10.20 19.78 45.03
N VAL A 157 11.07 19.04 44.38
CA VAL A 157 10.71 18.05 43.35
C VAL A 157 9.72 17.00 43.94
N HIS A 158 9.90 16.61 45.20
CA HIS A 158 9.12 15.54 45.81
C HIS A 158 8.01 16.01 46.75
N LYS A 159 7.80 17.33 46.93
CA LYS A 159 6.74 17.85 47.81
C LYS A 159 5.67 18.58 46.99
N CYS A 160 4.42 18.31 47.32
CA CYS A 160 3.31 19.15 46.87
C CYS A 160 3.33 20.53 47.57
N ARG A 161 2.68 21.53 47.00
CA ARG A 161 2.48 22.86 47.66
C ARG A 161 1.83 22.77 49.05
N CYS A 162 1.03 21.74 49.34
CA CYS A 162 0.44 21.52 50.66
C CYS A 162 1.38 20.80 51.66
N GLY A 163 2.61 20.50 51.26
CA GLY A 163 3.59 19.82 52.08
C GLY A 163 3.62 18.29 51.99
N LEU A 164 2.59 17.66 51.38
CA LEU A 164 2.61 16.20 51.21
C LEU A 164 3.82 15.76 50.42
N ASP A 165 4.50 14.72 50.93
CA ASP A 165 5.59 14.07 50.19
C ASP A 165 5.01 13.14 49.12
N LEU A 166 5.28 13.47 47.87
CA LEU A 166 4.75 12.75 46.70
C LEU A 166 5.32 11.33 46.57
N ARG A 167 6.43 11.03 47.22
CA ARG A 167 7.04 9.68 47.29
C ARG A 167 6.22 8.69 48.12
N THR A 168 5.36 9.21 48.99
CA THR A 168 4.48 8.39 49.88
C THR A 168 3.14 8.10 49.21
N VAL A 169 2.88 8.68 48.02
CA VAL A 169 1.60 8.52 47.31
C VAL A 169 1.52 7.11 46.71
N THR A 170 0.43 6.42 46.96
CA THR A 170 0.11 5.15 46.28
C THR A 170 -0.49 5.46 44.91
N ALA A 171 0.13 4.97 43.84
CA ALA A 171 -0.38 5.05 42.49
C ALA A 171 -1.20 3.80 42.15
N GLU A 172 -2.28 4.00 41.37
CA GLU A 172 -3.09 2.89 40.87
C GLU A 172 -2.30 2.03 39.88
N VAL A 173 -2.55 0.72 39.88
CA VAL A 173 -1.93 -0.22 38.95
C VAL A 173 -2.46 0.06 37.55
N ALA A 174 -1.55 0.19 36.58
CA ALA A 174 -1.92 0.38 35.18
C ALA A 174 -2.22 -0.98 34.51
N THR A 175 -3.15 -0.96 33.53
CA THR A 175 -3.45 -2.15 32.74
C THR A 175 -2.24 -2.59 31.92
N PRO A 176 -2.06 -3.89 31.62
CA PRO A 176 -0.96 -4.37 30.78
C PRO A 176 -0.86 -3.65 29.43
N ASP A 177 -1.99 -3.34 28.82
CA ASP A 177 -2.08 -2.61 27.56
C ASP A 177 -1.49 -1.20 27.67
N LEU A 178 -1.85 -0.50 28.74
CA LEU A 178 -1.35 0.85 28.96
C LEU A 178 0.15 0.83 29.32
N VAL A 179 0.60 -0.18 30.03
CA VAL A 179 2.03 -0.41 30.30
C VAL A 179 2.78 -0.62 28.99
N ALA A 180 2.28 -1.48 28.09
CA ALA A 180 2.92 -1.81 26.82
C ALA A 180 3.08 -0.59 25.91
N ILE A 181 2.01 0.21 25.71
CA ILE A 181 2.09 1.39 24.84
C ILE A 181 3.02 2.47 25.43
N ASN A 182 3.02 2.65 26.77
CA ASN A 182 3.94 3.57 27.42
C ASN A 182 5.39 3.05 27.37
N ALA A 183 5.62 1.74 27.44
CA ALA A 183 6.94 1.15 27.26
C ALA A 183 7.50 1.42 25.86
N ALA A 184 6.66 1.35 24.81
CA ALA A 184 7.06 1.73 23.47
C ALA A 184 7.49 3.20 23.37
N ILE A 185 6.76 4.12 24.03
CA ILE A 185 7.12 5.55 24.09
C ILE A 185 8.43 5.74 24.86
N TYR A 186 8.60 5.11 26.03
CA TYR A 186 9.83 5.19 26.81
C TYR A 186 11.04 4.71 26.01
N ARG A 187 10.92 3.59 25.31
CA ARG A 187 11.98 3.07 24.44
C ARG A 187 12.33 4.06 23.33
N ALA A 188 11.33 4.59 22.61
CA ALA A 188 11.55 5.57 21.55
C ALA A 188 12.17 6.88 22.09
N ALA A 189 11.82 7.28 23.32
CA ALA A 189 12.44 8.39 24.04
C ALA A 189 13.84 8.05 24.61
N ARG A 190 14.32 6.81 24.45
CA ARG A 190 15.57 6.30 25.04
C ARG A 190 15.63 6.49 26.55
N PHE A 191 14.56 6.07 27.20
CA PHE A 191 14.40 6.17 28.65
C PHE A 191 14.10 4.78 29.27
N PRO A 192 14.62 4.45 30.47
CA PRO A 192 15.58 5.21 31.28
C PRO A 192 16.97 5.30 30.63
N PRO A 193 17.78 6.28 31.02
CA PRO A 193 19.14 6.39 30.51
C PRO A 193 20.00 5.22 31.01
N GLY A 194 20.76 4.57 30.11
CA GLY A 194 21.66 3.46 30.44
C GLY A 194 21.47 2.26 29.49
N GLU A 195 22.52 1.47 29.32
CA GLU A 195 22.56 0.36 28.34
C GLU A 195 21.71 -0.86 28.76
N ASN A 196 21.32 -0.98 30.02
CA ASN A 196 20.68 -2.18 30.57
C ASN A 196 19.18 -2.05 30.85
N ALA A 197 18.54 -0.99 30.44
CA ALA A 197 17.11 -0.79 30.66
C ALA A 197 16.28 -1.16 29.42
N GLU A 198 16.45 -2.37 28.90
CA GLU A 198 15.56 -2.90 27.88
C GLU A 198 14.18 -3.16 28.49
N LEU A 199 13.24 -2.28 28.13
CA LEU A 199 11.83 -2.59 28.35
C LEU A 199 11.43 -3.68 27.34
N ASP A 200 11.13 -4.86 27.88
CA ASP A 200 10.74 -6.00 27.06
C ASP A 200 9.41 -5.69 26.35
N LEU A 201 9.48 -5.61 25.05
CA LEU A 201 8.35 -5.38 24.15
C LEU A 201 8.10 -6.57 23.21
N ALA A 202 8.84 -7.67 23.39
CA ALA A 202 8.76 -8.82 22.48
C ALA A 202 7.35 -9.42 22.44
N ASP A 203 6.67 -9.48 23.59
CA ASP A 203 5.35 -10.09 23.72
C ASP A 203 4.17 -9.09 23.63
N CYS A 204 4.43 -7.84 23.30
CA CYS A 204 3.37 -6.82 23.25
C CYS A 204 2.40 -6.97 22.07
N GLY A 205 2.72 -7.79 21.07
CA GLY A 205 1.89 -8.02 19.89
C GLY A 205 1.78 -6.81 18.95
N PHE A 206 2.69 -5.83 19.08
CA PHE A 206 2.77 -4.66 18.21
C PHE A 206 3.55 -4.98 16.92
N PRO A 207 3.24 -4.30 15.79
CA PRO A 207 4.00 -4.48 14.56
C PRO A 207 5.47 -4.07 14.76
N PRO A 208 6.43 -4.87 14.27
CA PRO A 208 7.86 -4.56 14.42
C PRO A 208 8.26 -3.22 13.83
N GLU A 209 7.55 -2.78 12.79
CA GLU A 209 7.76 -1.48 12.14
C GLU A 209 7.45 -0.31 13.09
N MET A 210 6.41 -0.45 13.91
CA MET A 210 6.07 0.54 14.94
C MET A 210 7.21 0.74 15.93
N LEU A 211 7.86 -0.34 16.35
CA LEU A 211 8.92 -0.31 17.35
C LEU A 211 10.23 0.31 16.83
N ARG A 212 10.33 0.55 15.52
CA ARG A 212 11.48 1.22 14.86
C ARG A 212 11.24 2.69 14.57
N LEU A 213 10.04 3.21 14.86
CA LEU A 213 9.71 4.60 14.61
C LEU A 213 10.52 5.54 15.50
N SER A 214 10.82 6.74 14.98
CA SER A 214 11.28 7.84 15.81
C SER A 214 10.21 8.23 16.84
N LEU A 215 10.60 8.87 17.93
CA LEU A 215 9.66 9.27 18.99
C LEU A 215 8.47 10.07 18.41
N GLY A 216 8.74 11.08 17.59
CA GLY A 216 7.68 11.92 17.04
C GLY A 216 6.76 11.17 16.07
N ALA A 217 7.30 10.25 15.27
CA ALA A 217 6.49 9.40 14.40
C ALA A 217 5.59 8.44 15.21
N LEU A 218 6.14 7.87 16.28
CA LEU A 218 5.39 6.99 17.19
C LEU A 218 4.25 7.73 17.89
N LEU A 219 4.52 8.92 18.45
CA LEU A 219 3.49 9.74 19.11
C LEU A 219 2.36 10.11 18.14
N ARG A 220 2.71 10.52 16.91
CA ARG A 220 1.71 10.79 15.86
C ARG A 220 0.89 9.55 15.48
N LEU A 221 1.54 8.39 15.35
CA LEU A 221 0.85 7.12 15.07
C LEU A 221 -0.14 6.78 16.19
N ILE A 222 0.32 6.79 17.46
CA ILE A 222 -0.54 6.49 18.63
C ILE A 222 -1.73 7.44 18.69
N LEU A 223 -1.50 8.74 18.54
CA LEU A 223 -2.56 9.73 18.53
C LEU A 223 -3.55 9.48 17.37
N PHE A 224 -3.04 9.17 16.18
CA PHE A 224 -3.86 8.92 15.01
C PHE A 224 -4.73 7.67 15.18
N VAL A 225 -4.12 6.51 15.44
CA VAL A 225 -4.87 5.25 15.56
C VAL A 225 -5.76 5.21 16.79
N GLY A 226 -5.34 5.82 17.91
CA GLY A 226 -6.14 5.94 19.12
C GLY A 226 -7.34 6.88 18.97
N SER A 227 -7.31 7.76 17.97
CA SER A 227 -8.42 8.65 17.62
C SER A 227 -9.39 8.02 16.60
N ILE A 228 -9.12 6.83 16.08
CA ILE A 228 -10.01 6.11 15.16
C ILE A 228 -11.18 5.54 15.96
N ARG A 229 -12.08 6.39 16.35
CA ARG A 229 -13.36 6.00 16.97
C ARG A 229 -14.49 6.33 16.02
N GLU A 230 -15.60 5.57 16.15
CA GLU A 230 -16.87 5.68 15.43
C GLU A 230 -17.10 6.99 14.65
N LYS A 231 -17.76 6.93 13.51
CA LYS A 231 -17.96 7.99 12.50
C LYS A 231 -18.15 9.41 13.07
N ASP A 232 -18.75 9.54 14.26
CA ASP A 232 -19.09 10.84 14.84
C ASP A 232 -17.97 11.46 15.69
N LYS A 233 -17.06 10.67 16.24
CA LYS A 233 -15.97 11.16 17.11
C LYS A 233 -14.71 11.57 16.34
N LEU A 234 -14.46 11.01 15.16
CA LEU A 234 -13.40 11.47 14.24
C LEU A 234 -13.60 12.93 13.79
N ARG A 235 -14.82 13.45 13.84
CA ARG A 235 -15.10 14.86 13.55
C ARG A 235 -14.64 15.82 14.66
N GLN A 236 -14.48 15.33 15.90
CA GLN A 236 -14.14 16.17 17.06
C GLN A 236 -12.64 16.26 17.32
N THR A 237 -11.80 15.40 16.75
CA THR A 237 -10.34 15.40 16.95
C THR A 237 -9.61 16.50 16.16
N GLN A 238 -10.24 17.63 15.91
CA GLN A 238 -9.57 18.80 15.31
C GLN A 238 -8.63 19.54 16.26
N ARG A 239 -8.52 19.12 17.53
CA ARG A 239 -7.62 19.77 18.50
C ARG A 239 -6.67 18.76 19.11
N PRO A 240 -5.36 18.84 18.79
CA PRO A 240 -4.31 18.04 19.44
C PRO A 240 -4.13 18.34 20.92
N PHE A 241 -4.78 19.38 21.44
CA PHE A 241 -4.67 19.85 22.83
C PHE A 241 -5.20 18.93 23.92
N ALA A 242 -5.83 17.83 23.54
CA ALA A 242 -6.39 16.92 24.52
C ALA A 242 -5.34 16.03 25.22
N ALA A 243 -4.13 15.90 24.66
CA ALA A 243 -3.04 15.14 25.30
C ALA A 243 -2.56 15.73 26.64
N THR A 244 -2.91 16.97 26.94
CA THR A 244 -2.67 17.57 28.27
C THR A 244 -3.62 17.02 29.34
N ASP A 245 -4.77 16.47 28.96
CA ASP A 245 -5.69 15.77 29.87
C ASP A 245 -5.26 14.29 29.98
N ILE A 246 -4.96 13.86 31.22
CA ILE A 246 -4.47 12.50 31.45
C ILE A 246 -5.53 11.43 31.14
N ALA A 247 -6.80 11.70 31.41
CA ALA A 247 -7.87 10.75 31.13
C ALA A 247 -8.05 10.56 29.62
N PHE A 248 -8.02 11.64 28.85
CA PHE A 248 -8.07 11.58 27.39
C PHE A 248 -6.83 10.87 26.82
N ALA A 249 -5.62 11.22 27.28
CA ALA A 249 -4.40 10.58 26.83
C ALA A 249 -4.37 9.06 27.15
N THR A 250 -4.91 8.67 28.32
CA THR A 250 -5.07 7.25 28.70
C THR A 250 -6.00 6.53 27.74
N GLU A 251 -7.11 7.16 27.38
CA GLU A 251 -8.08 6.58 26.46
C GLU A 251 -7.53 6.44 25.03
N ILE A 252 -6.77 7.44 24.58
CA ILE A 252 -6.04 7.34 23.29
C ILE A 252 -5.07 6.16 23.31
N GLY A 253 -4.29 6.00 24.40
CA GLY A 253 -3.36 4.88 24.55
C GLY A 253 -4.07 3.53 24.49
N ARG A 254 -5.18 3.35 25.23
CA ARG A 254 -5.99 2.12 25.20
C ARG A 254 -6.55 1.83 23.82
N SER A 255 -7.14 2.84 23.19
CA SER A 255 -7.71 2.71 21.84
C SER A 255 -6.62 2.40 20.80
N ALA A 256 -5.43 2.98 20.92
CA ALA A 256 -4.31 2.65 20.05
C ALA A 256 -3.89 1.18 20.18
N VAL A 257 -3.82 0.65 21.41
CA VAL A 257 -3.48 -0.76 21.63
C VAL A 257 -4.49 -1.69 20.99
N THR A 258 -5.79 -1.42 21.07
CA THR A 258 -6.82 -2.28 20.43
C THR A 258 -6.68 -2.35 18.92
N VAL A 259 -6.13 -1.31 18.27
CA VAL A 259 -5.90 -1.28 16.82
C VAL A 259 -4.55 -1.87 16.44
N LEU A 260 -3.51 -1.65 17.27
CA LEU A 260 -2.13 -2.01 16.95
C LEU A 260 -1.77 -3.45 17.35
N ARG A 261 -2.47 -4.02 18.35
CA ARG A 261 -2.29 -5.43 18.72
C ARG A 261 -2.91 -6.33 17.65
N GLU A 262 -2.30 -7.45 17.35
CA GLU A 262 -2.72 -8.39 16.29
C GLU A 262 -2.80 -7.74 14.89
N TRP A 263 -1.94 -6.77 14.67
CA TRP A 263 -1.82 -6.07 13.39
C TRP A 263 -1.71 -7.03 12.21
N PRO A 264 -2.36 -6.79 11.06
CA PRO A 264 -3.18 -5.61 10.70
C PRO A 264 -4.70 -5.83 10.84
N ARG A 265 -5.14 -6.96 11.40
CA ARG A 265 -6.55 -7.38 11.42
C ARG A 265 -7.49 -6.34 12.03
N PRO A 266 -7.23 -5.79 13.25
CA PRO A 266 -8.18 -4.88 13.88
C PRO A 266 -8.37 -3.58 13.09
N LEU A 267 -7.32 -3.04 12.46
CA LEU A 267 -7.47 -1.86 11.61
C LEU A 267 -8.38 -2.15 10.40
N ARG A 268 -8.20 -3.31 9.75
CA ARG A 268 -9.05 -3.69 8.61
C ARG A 268 -10.52 -3.86 9.02
N GLU A 269 -10.78 -4.42 10.19
CA GLU A 269 -12.12 -4.54 10.74
C GLU A 269 -12.75 -3.16 10.98
N VAL A 270 -12.02 -2.23 11.59
CA VAL A 270 -12.47 -0.84 11.76
C VAL A 270 -12.81 -0.20 10.41
N LEU A 271 -11.94 -0.35 9.40
CA LEU A 271 -12.17 0.20 8.06
C LEU A 271 -13.41 -0.41 7.38
N ARG A 272 -13.64 -1.73 7.53
CA ARG A 272 -14.84 -2.39 7.02
C ARG A 272 -16.12 -1.87 7.67
N HIS A 273 -16.12 -1.65 8.99
CA HIS A 273 -17.26 -1.07 9.70
C HIS A 273 -17.59 0.37 9.29
N MET A 274 -16.62 1.08 8.70
CA MET A 274 -16.87 2.41 8.14
C MET A 274 -17.57 2.37 6.77
N LEU A 275 -17.54 1.22 6.06
CA LEU A 275 -18.23 1.06 4.79
C LEU A 275 -19.75 1.11 4.98
N PRO A 276 -20.50 1.67 4.02
CA PRO A 276 -21.95 1.62 4.05
C PRO A 276 -22.42 0.15 3.83
N PRO A 277 -23.62 -0.20 4.33
CA PRO A 277 -24.19 -1.52 4.08
C PRO A 277 -24.46 -1.74 2.58
N GLU A 278 -24.32 -2.97 2.12
CA GLU A 278 -24.67 -3.36 0.75
C GLU A 278 -26.21 -3.51 0.59
N PRO A 279 -26.77 -3.30 -0.61
CA PRO A 279 -26.12 -2.88 -1.84
C PRO A 279 -25.90 -1.35 -1.90
N THR A 280 -24.72 -0.93 -2.35
CA THR A 280 -24.39 0.49 -2.50
C THR A 280 -23.88 0.76 -3.90
N ASP A 281 -24.36 1.82 -4.56
CA ASP A 281 -23.84 2.26 -5.85
C ASP A 281 -22.33 2.56 -5.76
N PRO A 282 -21.47 1.80 -6.44
CA PRO A 282 -20.03 2.02 -6.41
C PRO A 282 -19.60 3.41 -6.88
N ALA A 283 -20.39 4.05 -7.73
CA ALA A 283 -20.12 5.38 -8.26
C ALA A 283 -20.37 6.49 -7.25
N ALA A 284 -21.27 6.27 -6.29
CA ALA A 284 -21.61 7.22 -5.23
C ALA A 284 -20.58 7.24 -4.09
N LEU A 285 -19.73 6.20 -3.99
CA LEU A 285 -18.76 6.08 -2.92
C LEU A 285 -17.58 7.04 -3.10
N ASN A 286 -17.18 7.67 -1.99
CA ASN A 286 -16.07 8.60 -1.94
C ASN A 286 -15.27 8.43 -0.64
N PHE A 287 -13.96 8.26 -0.77
CA PHE A 287 -13.05 8.06 0.38
C PHE A 287 -13.17 9.15 1.44
N SER A 288 -13.23 10.41 1.03
CA SER A 288 -13.34 11.53 1.97
C SER A 288 -14.68 11.57 2.71
N LYS A 289 -15.76 11.09 2.10
CA LYS A 289 -17.08 11.00 2.76
C LYS A 289 -17.14 9.80 3.71
N ILE A 290 -16.58 8.66 3.31
CA ILE A 290 -16.62 7.42 4.09
C ILE A 290 -15.63 7.49 5.27
N PHE A 291 -14.35 7.78 4.98
CA PHE A 291 -13.28 7.74 5.98
C PHE A 291 -12.97 9.12 6.59
N GLY A 292 -13.55 10.20 6.07
CA GLY A 292 -13.48 11.54 6.67
C GLY A 292 -12.07 12.00 7.01
N ASN A 293 -11.85 12.28 8.29
CA ASN A 293 -10.55 12.74 8.79
C ASN A 293 -9.47 11.66 8.76
N PHE A 294 -9.82 10.37 8.91
CA PHE A 294 -8.87 9.27 8.77
C PHE A 294 -8.12 9.35 7.44
N TYR A 295 -8.85 9.38 6.32
CA TYR A 295 -8.25 9.45 4.99
C TYR A 295 -7.38 10.70 4.79
N ARG A 296 -7.87 11.86 5.25
CA ARG A 296 -7.12 13.12 5.13
C ARG A 296 -5.84 13.13 5.95
N HIS A 297 -5.89 12.65 7.20
CA HIS A 297 -4.72 12.62 8.08
C HIS A 297 -3.69 11.59 7.63
N LEU A 298 -4.13 10.39 7.20
CA LEU A 298 -3.24 9.36 6.69
C LEU A 298 -2.31 9.90 5.59
N PHE A 299 -2.86 10.64 4.62
CA PHE A 299 -2.09 11.11 3.47
C PHE A 299 -1.46 12.50 3.62
N ARG A 300 -1.87 13.30 4.62
CA ARG A 300 -1.36 14.67 4.80
C ARG A 300 -0.47 14.84 6.03
N VAL A 301 -0.68 14.06 7.07
CA VAL A 301 -0.03 14.22 8.37
C VAL A 301 0.97 13.10 8.65
N LEU A 302 0.69 11.91 8.14
CA LEU A 302 1.48 10.71 8.33
C LEU A 302 2.21 10.35 7.03
N PRO A 303 3.47 10.81 6.84
CA PRO A 303 4.18 10.56 5.61
C PRO A 303 4.51 9.06 5.44
N ARG A 304 4.37 8.56 4.22
CA ARG A 304 4.66 7.15 3.90
C ARG A 304 6.10 6.75 4.24
N SER A 305 7.04 7.68 4.18
CA SER A 305 8.44 7.45 4.58
C SER A 305 8.62 7.08 6.05
N GLU A 306 7.68 7.45 6.91
CA GLU A 306 7.73 7.14 8.34
C GLU A 306 6.81 5.95 8.69
N VAL A 307 5.56 5.97 8.26
CA VAL A 307 4.54 4.98 8.62
C VAL A 307 4.01 4.19 7.41
N GLY A 308 4.91 3.79 6.53
CA GLY A 308 4.58 3.08 5.29
C GLY A 308 3.70 1.85 5.50
N PHE A 309 3.96 1.07 6.56
CA PHE A 309 3.18 -0.12 6.91
C PHE A 309 1.68 0.18 7.13
N LEU A 310 1.33 1.36 7.64
CA LEU A 310 -0.05 1.80 7.81
C LEU A 310 -0.71 2.12 6.45
N HIS A 311 0.03 2.77 5.55
CA HIS A 311 -0.41 3.02 4.18
C HIS A 311 -0.62 1.71 3.42
N ASP A 312 0.29 0.74 3.58
CA ASP A 312 0.21 -0.55 2.91
C ASP A 312 -1.03 -1.34 3.32
N VAL A 313 -1.39 -1.30 4.61
CA VAL A 313 -2.64 -1.93 5.10
C VAL A 313 -3.87 -1.24 4.52
N PHE A 314 -3.89 0.09 4.47
CA PHE A 314 -5.00 0.83 3.87
C PHE A 314 -5.11 0.57 2.36
N GLU A 315 -4.00 0.56 1.62
CA GLU A 315 -3.98 0.24 0.21
C GLU A 315 -4.45 -1.20 -0.07
N ARG A 316 -4.03 -2.17 0.75
CA ARG A 316 -4.51 -3.55 0.66
C ARG A 316 -6.01 -3.64 0.93
N PHE A 317 -6.51 -2.94 1.94
CA PHE A 317 -7.96 -2.82 2.19
C PHE A 317 -8.69 -2.23 0.97
N VAL A 318 -8.12 -1.22 0.31
CA VAL A 318 -8.73 -0.61 -0.90
C VAL A 318 -8.78 -1.61 -2.06
N ILE A 319 -7.77 -2.46 -2.23
CA ILE A 319 -7.75 -3.50 -3.27
C ILE A 319 -8.80 -4.59 -2.99
N GLU A 320 -8.85 -5.06 -1.74
CA GLU A 320 -9.61 -6.26 -1.38
C GLU A 320 -11.06 -5.97 -0.97
N ASP A 321 -11.29 -4.89 -0.23
CA ASP A 321 -12.54 -4.63 0.46
C ASP A 321 -13.32 -3.41 -0.09
N TRP A 322 -12.66 -2.45 -0.77
CA TRP A 322 -13.32 -1.24 -1.25
C TRP A 322 -14.26 -1.52 -2.44
N PRO A 323 -15.58 -1.28 -2.30
CA PRO A 323 -16.53 -1.58 -3.38
C PRO A 323 -16.65 -0.47 -4.43
N GLY A 324 -16.13 0.73 -4.16
CA GLY A 324 -16.32 1.89 -5.01
C GLY A 324 -15.30 2.06 -6.13
N LEU A 325 -15.55 3.01 -7.01
CA LEU A 325 -14.63 3.38 -8.09
C LEU A 325 -13.43 4.15 -7.54
N ILE A 326 -12.24 3.92 -8.13
CA ILE A 326 -11.03 4.70 -7.88
C ILE A 326 -10.76 5.56 -9.11
N ARG A 327 -11.26 6.80 -9.10
CA ARG A 327 -11.06 7.72 -10.22
C ARG A 327 -9.65 8.34 -10.18
N GLY A 328 -9.09 8.70 -11.34
CA GLY A 328 -7.72 9.19 -11.50
C GLY A 328 -7.31 10.45 -10.71
N GLN A 329 -8.21 11.05 -9.94
CA GLN A 329 -7.92 12.15 -9.01
C GLN A 329 -7.27 11.67 -7.70
N HIS A 330 -7.19 10.37 -7.45
CA HIS A 330 -6.60 9.79 -6.23
C HIS A 330 -5.09 9.58 -6.38
N ARG A 331 -4.36 10.69 -6.58
CA ARG A 331 -2.88 10.72 -6.69
C ARG A 331 -2.12 10.23 -5.46
N TYR A 332 -2.83 9.87 -4.40
CA TYR A 332 -2.23 9.38 -3.16
C TYR A 332 -1.99 7.87 -3.17
N PHE A 333 -2.67 7.13 -4.05
CA PHE A 333 -2.51 5.68 -4.14
C PHE A 333 -1.32 5.28 -4.99
N SER A 334 -0.71 4.16 -4.64
CA SER A 334 0.33 3.54 -5.45
C SER A 334 -0.24 3.01 -6.77
N ALA A 335 0.63 2.88 -7.77
CA ALA A 335 0.26 2.26 -9.04
C ALA A 335 -0.27 0.82 -8.88
N ALA A 336 0.12 0.13 -7.79
CA ALA A 336 -0.37 -1.20 -7.47
C ALA A 336 -1.87 -1.19 -7.13
N VAL A 337 -2.35 -0.19 -6.37
CA VAL A 337 -3.79 -0.04 -6.06
C VAL A 337 -4.60 0.16 -7.33
N LEU A 338 -4.15 1.07 -8.21
CA LEU A 338 -4.85 1.35 -9.46
C LEU A 338 -4.92 0.11 -10.35
N ARG A 339 -3.81 -0.64 -10.48
CA ARG A 339 -3.78 -1.86 -11.29
C ARG A 339 -4.62 -3.01 -10.74
N ASN A 340 -4.82 -3.08 -9.42
CA ASN A 340 -5.51 -4.20 -8.76
C ASN A 340 -6.87 -3.81 -8.17
N SER A 341 -7.35 -2.60 -8.41
CA SER A 341 -8.67 -2.17 -7.95
C SER A 341 -9.79 -3.04 -8.53
N ARG A 342 -10.88 -3.16 -7.78
CA ARG A 342 -12.07 -3.95 -8.18
C ARG A 342 -12.67 -3.49 -9.52
N TRP A 343 -12.57 -2.21 -9.82
CA TRP A 343 -13.06 -1.58 -11.04
C TRP A 343 -11.92 -0.98 -11.85
N MET A 344 -12.01 -1.07 -13.16
CA MET A 344 -11.07 -0.48 -14.11
C MET A 344 -11.82 0.22 -15.25
N THR A 345 -11.17 1.10 -15.97
CA THR A 345 -11.77 1.73 -17.16
C THR A 345 -11.88 0.73 -18.31
N ALA A 346 -12.84 0.95 -19.23
CA ALA A 346 -12.99 0.10 -20.41
C ALA A 346 -11.70 0.05 -21.27
N ASN A 347 -10.96 1.16 -21.37
CA ASN A 347 -9.70 1.18 -22.12
C ASN A 347 -8.62 0.29 -21.47
N GLU A 348 -8.51 0.30 -20.14
CA GLU A 348 -7.61 -0.62 -19.42
C GLU A 348 -8.04 -2.08 -19.61
N ALA A 349 -9.34 -2.35 -19.59
CA ALA A 349 -9.90 -3.67 -19.83
C ALA A 349 -9.61 -4.18 -21.26
N GLU A 350 -9.66 -3.31 -22.29
CA GLU A 350 -9.30 -3.65 -23.66
C GLU A 350 -7.84 -4.07 -23.79
N VAL A 351 -6.95 -3.35 -23.11
CA VAL A 351 -5.52 -3.68 -23.09
C VAL A 351 -5.28 -5.04 -22.40
N ILE A 352 -5.92 -5.30 -21.26
CA ILE A 352 -5.78 -6.55 -20.50
C ILE A 352 -6.36 -7.73 -21.28
N ALA A 353 -7.52 -7.54 -21.91
CA ALA A 353 -8.20 -8.57 -22.68
C ALA A 353 -7.59 -8.79 -24.08
N HIS A 354 -6.69 -7.92 -24.53
CA HIS A 354 -6.12 -7.92 -25.88
C HIS A 354 -7.20 -7.91 -26.98
N VAL A 355 -8.23 -7.08 -26.82
CA VAL A 355 -9.31 -6.94 -27.81
C VAL A 355 -9.24 -5.59 -28.51
N ALA A 356 -9.98 -5.47 -29.64
CA ALA A 356 -10.06 -4.23 -30.39
C ALA A 356 -10.76 -3.11 -29.60
N GLY A 357 -10.41 -1.86 -29.89
CA GLY A 357 -11.03 -0.68 -29.28
C GLY A 357 -12.56 -0.65 -29.46
N GLY A 358 -13.26 -0.34 -28.39
CA GLY A 358 -14.74 -0.33 -28.34
C GLY A 358 -15.37 -1.69 -28.01
N ARG A 359 -14.65 -2.81 -28.13
CA ARG A 359 -15.25 -4.13 -27.92
C ARG A 359 -15.73 -4.36 -26.49
N ILE A 360 -14.96 -3.89 -25.50
CA ILE A 360 -15.35 -3.99 -24.09
C ILE A 360 -16.64 -3.19 -23.81
N TRP A 361 -16.83 -2.05 -24.47
CA TRP A 361 -18.07 -1.28 -24.39
C TRP A 361 -19.28 -2.08 -24.91
N ASP A 362 -19.10 -2.80 -26.02
CA ASP A 362 -20.18 -3.60 -26.61
C ASP A 362 -20.54 -4.78 -25.71
N LEU A 363 -19.55 -5.50 -25.18
CA LEU A 363 -19.76 -6.60 -24.22
C LEU A 363 -20.45 -6.11 -22.94
N ALA A 364 -20.05 -4.95 -22.43
CA ALA A 364 -20.69 -4.32 -21.27
C ALA A 364 -22.16 -3.95 -21.54
N ARG A 365 -22.47 -3.41 -22.73
CA ARG A 365 -23.85 -3.10 -23.13
C ARG A 365 -24.72 -4.33 -23.35
N GLN A 366 -24.12 -5.43 -23.80
CA GLN A 366 -24.78 -6.74 -23.96
C GLN A 366 -24.98 -7.47 -22.63
N GLY A 367 -24.37 -6.99 -21.53
CA GLY A 367 -24.45 -7.61 -20.22
C GLY A 367 -23.54 -8.84 -20.04
N GLU A 368 -22.61 -9.08 -20.99
CA GLU A 368 -21.66 -10.18 -20.89
C GLU A 368 -20.56 -9.93 -19.85
N ILE A 369 -20.31 -8.65 -19.52
CA ILE A 369 -19.34 -8.22 -18.51
C ILE A 369 -19.99 -7.17 -17.62
N ASP A 370 -19.85 -7.32 -16.31
CA ASP A 370 -20.36 -6.37 -15.32
C ASP A 370 -19.73 -4.98 -15.50
N ALA A 371 -20.57 -3.98 -15.71
CA ALA A 371 -20.11 -2.63 -15.97
C ALA A 371 -20.99 -1.56 -15.32
N ILE A 372 -20.38 -0.38 -15.08
CA ILE A 372 -21.06 0.83 -14.64
C ILE A 372 -20.84 1.92 -15.69
N PHE A 373 -21.91 2.52 -16.13
CA PHE A 373 -21.88 3.65 -17.06
C PHE A 373 -22.14 4.96 -16.31
N LEU A 374 -21.18 5.88 -16.39
CA LEU A 374 -21.25 7.19 -15.74
C LEU A 374 -21.37 8.29 -16.76
N ASN A 375 -22.44 9.05 -16.69
CA ASN A 375 -22.62 10.27 -17.49
C ASN A 375 -21.94 11.45 -16.79
N LEU A 376 -20.89 12.00 -17.39
CA LEU A 376 -20.10 13.09 -16.84
C LEU A 376 -20.39 14.40 -17.59
N GLY A 377 -20.46 15.50 -16.81
CA GLY A 377 -20.60 16.85 -17.34
C GLY A 377 -22.01 17.40 -17.33
N ARG A 378 -22.12 18.73 -17.42
CA ARG A 378 -23.39 19.45 -17.59
C ARG A 378 -23.89 19.16 -19.02
N GLY A 379 -24.92 18.33 -19.14
CA GLY A 379 -25.48 17.92 -20.44
C GLY A 379 -25.18 16.48 -20.87
N GLY A 380 -24.43 15.68 -20.09
CA GLY A 380 -24.27 14.24 -20.33
C GLY A 380 -23.42 13.84 -21.55
N ASN A 381 -22.61 14.76 -22.10
CA ASN A 381 -21.88 14.54 -23.36
C ASN A 381 -20.66 13.60 -23.24
N ARG A 382 -20.29 13.15 -22.05
CA ARG A 382 -19.18 12.21 -21.85
C ARG A 382 -19.62 11.08 -20.93
N THR A 383 -19.65 9.89 -21.46
CA THR A 383 -19.90 8.67 -20.69
C THR A 383 -18.59 7.95 -20.42
N GLU A 384 -18.36 7.54 -19.19
CA GLU A 384 -17.27 6.63 -18.80
C GLU A 384 -17.86 5.25 -18.55
N CYS A 385 -17.17 4.20 -18.98
CA CYS A 385 -17.51 2.83 -18.72
C CYS A 385 -16.46 2.22 -17.78
N TRP A 386 -16.92 1.72 -16.64
CA TRP A 386 -16.10 1.06 -15.63
C TRP A 386 -16.45 -0.40 -15.57
N ILE A 387 -15.45 -1.26 -15.70
CA ILE A 387 -15.59 -2.71 -15.80
C ILE A 387 -15.19 -3.36 -14.48
N ARG A 388 -15.99 -4.33 -14.02
CA ARG A 388 -15.64 -5.13 -12.85
C ARG A 388 -14.53 -6.11 -13.22
N ARG A 389 -13.39 -6.01 -12.53
CA ARG A 389 -12.20 -6.82 -12.83
C ARG A 389 -12.48 -8.33 -12.79
N GLU A 390 -13.22 -8.77 -11.79
CA GLU A 390 -13.57 -10.18 -11.63
C GLU A 390 -14.37 -10.71 -12.82
N SER A 391 -15.40 -10.00 -13.25
CA SER A 391 -16.23 -10.35 -14.41
C SER A 391 -15.41 -10.37 -15.70
N LEU A 392 -14.52 -9.39 -15.90
CA LEU A 392 -13.57 -9.41 -17.03
C LEU A 392 -12.67 -10.65 -17.00
N ASN A 393 -12.11 -10.99 -15.83
CA ASN A 393 -11.24 -12.16 -15.71
C ASN A 393 -11.98 -13.47 -16.00
N GLN A 394 -13.22 -13.59 -15.54
CA GLN A 394 -14.08 -14.74 -15.84
C GLN A 394 -14.37 -14.82 -17.34
N TRP A 395 -14.70 -13.69 -17.97
CA TRP A 395 -14.92 -13.64 -19.41
C TRP A 395 -13.66 -13.99 -20.20
N ILE A 396 -12.47 -13.50 -19.81
CA ILE A 396 -11.19 -13.86 -20.45
C ILE A 396 -10.93 -15.35 -20.28
N ALA A 397 -11.13 -15.91 -19.10
CA ALA A 397 -10.91 -17.33 -18.84
C ALA A 397 -11.84 -18.20 -19.68
N ALA A 398 -13.11 -17.85 -19.80
CA ALA A 398 -14.08 -18.55 -20.64
C ALA A 398 -13.71 -18.49 -22.12
N ARG A 399 -13.32 -17.29 -22.61
CA ARG A 399 -12.81 -17.11 -23.97
C ARG A 399 -11.58 -17.97 -24.25
N ASP A 400 -10.60 -17.93 -23.36
CA ASP A 400 -9.33 -18.64 -23.53
C ASP A 400 -9.54 -20.16 -23.44
N ALA A 401 -10.47 -20.64 -22.61
CA ALA A 401 -10.88 -22.03 -22.57
C ALA A 401 -11.56 -22.47 -23.90
N ALA A 402 -12.41 -21.63 -24.46
CA ALA A 402 -13.01 -21.88 -25.77
C ALA A 402 -11.99 -21.89 -26.92
N LEU A 403 -10.86 -21.21 -26.76
CA LEU A 403 -9.77 -21.17 -27.73
C LEU A 403 -8.67 -22.21 -27.48
N ALA A 404 -8.67 -22.90 -26.35
CA ALA A 404 -7.64 -23.91 -26.00
C ALA A 404 -7.47 -25.01 -27.07
N PRO A 405 -8.53 -25.49 -27.76
CA PRO A 405 -8.38 -26.48 -28.84
C PRO A 405 -7.68 -25.90 -30.08
N TYR A 406 -7.56 -24.59 -30.18
CA TYR A 406 -7.00 -23.91 -31.34
C TYR A 406 -5.55 -23.47 -31.08
N MET A 407 -4.78 -23.32 -32.14
CA MET A 407 -3.47 -22.67 -32.08
C MET A 407 -3.49 -21.36 -32.85
N ALA A 408 -2.73 -20.39 -32.35
CA ALA A 408 -2.59 -19.09 -32.99
C ALA A 408 -1.87 -19.22 -34.36
N ARG A 409 -2.15 -18.29 -35.26
CA ARG A 409 -1.57 -18.25 -36.59
C ARG A 409 -0.05 -18.47 -36.62
N PRO A 410 0.80 -17.77 -35.86
CA PRO A 410 2.24 -17.96 -35.92
C PRO A 410 2.68 -19.39 -35.55
N GLU A 411 1.99 -20.03 -34.63
CA GLU A 411 2.23 -21.40 -34.21
C GLU A 411 1.87 -22.39 -35.33
N ALA A 412 0.70 -22.21 -35.98
CA ALA A 412 0.28 -23.03 -37.11
C ALA A 412 1.17 -22.83 -38.34
N GLU A 413 1.59 -21.60 -38.64
CA GLU A 413 2.54 -21.27 -39.70
C GLU A 413 3.89 -21.99 -39.44
N GLY A 414 4.37 -21.96 -38.18
CA GLY A 414 5.58 -22.65 -37.75
C GLY A 414 5.48 -24.17 -37.88
N ALA A 415 4.35 -24.75 -37.44
CA ALA A 415 4.11 -26.18 -37.47
C ALA A 415 4.05 -26.76 -38.89
N LEU A 416 3.41 -26.07 -39.83
CA LEU A 416 3.26 -26.51 -41.23
C LEU A 416 4.26 -25.91 -42.18
N GLY A 417 5.01 -24.84 -41.80
CA GLY A 417 5.93 -24.12 -42.67
C GLY A 417 5.27 -23.37 -43.81
N LEU A 418 3.98 -23.03 -43.64
CA LEU A 418 3.17 -22.30 -44.61
C LEU A 418 3.17 -20.79 -44.27
N LYS A 419 3.19 -19.93 -45.29
CA LYS A 419 3.03 -18.49 -45.09
C LYS A 419 1.57 -18.15 -44.84
N HIS A 420 1.32 -17.03 -44.17
CA HIS A 420 0.00 -16.54 -43.74
C HIS A 420 -1.10 -16.70 -44.81
N PHE A 421 -0.92 -16.14 -46.02
CA PHE A 421 -1.94 -16.24 -47.08
C PHE A 421 -2.22 -17.68 -47.50
N THR A 422 -1.17 -18.52 -47.59
CA THR A 422 -1.33 -19.90 -47.96
C THR A 422 -2.08 -20.71 -46.92
N LEU A 423 -1.77 -20.48 -45.63
CA LEU A 423 -2.46 -21.14 -44.55
C LEU A 423 -3.95 -20.76 -44.49
N ALA A 424 -4.27 -19.47 -44.64
CA ALA A 424 -5.63 -18.98 -44.68
C ALA A 424 -6.43 -19.54 -45.87
N THR A 425 -5.84 -19.61 -47.08
CA THR A 425 -6.48 -20.18 -48.24
C THR A 425 -6.71 -21.69 -48.15
N VAL A 426 -5.79 -22.42 -47.57
CA VAL A 426 -5.91 -23.88 -47.27
C VAL A 426 -7.03 -24.14 -46.26
N ALA A 427 -7.14 -23.28 -45.27
CA ALA A 427 -8.21 -23.37 -44.27
C ALA A 427 -9.58 -23.01 -44.89
N ALA A 428 -9.65 -21.95 -45.68
CA ALA A 428 -10.87 -21.57 -46.44
C ALA A 428 -11.33 -22.66 -47.41
N ALA A 429 -10.38 -23.42 -48.00
CA ALA A 429 -10.67 -24.60 -48.79
C ALA A 429 -11.07 -25.85 -47.99
N GLY A 430 -11.27 -25.74 -46.67
CA GLY A 430 -11.80 -26.80 -45.82
C GLY A 430 -10.80 -27.89 -45.40
N ALA A 431 -9.48 -27.67 -45.59
CA ALA A 431 -8.46 -28.64 -45.16
C ALA A 431 -8.09 -28.49 -43.66
N ILE A 432 -8.39 -27.35 -43.03
CA ILE A 432 -8.13 -27.06 -41.61
C ILE A 432 -9.33 -26.28 -41.08
N ARG A 433 -9.89 -26.73 -39.97
CA ARG A 433 -10.94 -25.95 -39.27
C ARG A 433 -10.31 -24.73 -38.60
N TYR A 434 -10.99 -23.58 -38.63
CA TYR A 434 -10.47 -22.34 -38.10
C TYR A 434 -11.57 -21.47 -37.46
N ALA A 435 -11.14 -20.57 -36.57
CA ALA A 435 -11.97 -19.52 -36.01
C ALA A 435 -11.38 -18.15 -36.39
N ILE A 436 -12.22 -17.19 -36.71
CA ILE A 436 -11.81 -15.82 -37.09
C ILE A 436 -12.25 -14.85 -35.99
N GLY A 437 -11.37 -13.91 -35.59
CA GLY A 437 -11.78 -12.69 -34.91
C GLY A 437 -12.35 -11.67 -35.93
N PRO A 438 -13.28 -10.79 -35.61
CA PRO A 438 -13.77 -10.42 -34.27
C PRO A 438 -14.99 -11.21 -33.78
N GLU A 439 -15.51 -12.15 -34.56
CA GLU A 439 -16.72 -12.92 -34.25
C GLU A 439 -16.63 -13.67 -32.89
N ARG A 440 -15.40 -13.86 -32.39
CA ARG A 440 -15.12 -14.53 -31.13
C ARG A 440 -14.44 -13.63 -30.11
N ASN A 441 -14.73 -12.34 -30.12
CA ASN A 441 -14.12 -11.41 -29.16
C ASN A 441 -12.59 -11.35 -29.23
N LEU A 442 -12.05 -11.61 -30.41
CA LEU A 442 -10.62 -11.59 -30.73
C LEU A 442 -10.27 -10.29 -31.49
N PRO A 443 -8.99 -9.88 -31.50
CA PRO A 443 -8.56 -8.77 -32.33
C PRO A 443 -8.94 -9.00 -33.81
N ALA A 444 -9.33 -7.94 -34.49
CA ALA A 444 -9.66 -8.02 -35.91
C ALA A 444 -8.52 -8.69 -36.70
N ARG A 445 -8.86 -9.59 -37.62
CA ARG A 445 -7.94 -10.33 -38.51
C ARG A 445 -7.05 -11.37 -37.80
N CYS A 446 -7.36 -11.80 -36.58
CA CYS A 446 -6.72 -12.97 -35.98
C CYS A 446 -7.39 -14.26 -36.47
N PHE A 447 -6.59 -15.20 -36.94
CA PHE A 447 -7.00 -16.54 -37.29
C PHE A 447 -6.46 -17.52 -36.25
N PHE A 448 -7.33 -18.42 -35.83
CA PHE A 448 -6.99 -19.54 -34.95
C PHE A 448 -7.32 -20.83 -35.66
N PHE A 449 -6.41 -21.77 -35.69
CA PHE A 449 -6.53 -23.04 -36.41
C PHE A 449 -6.67 -24.19 -35.42
N LEU A 450 -7.58 -25.13 -35.70
CA LEU A 450 -7.79 -26.26 -34.81
C LEU A 450 -6.48 -27.07 -34.68
N ARG A 451 -5.97 -27.19 -33.46
CA ARG A 451 -4.68 -27.82 -33.15
C ARG A 451 -4.63 -29.26 -33.66
N GLU A 452 -5.72 -30.01 -33.45
CA GLU A 452 -5.85 -31.40 -33.90
C GLU A 452 -5.62 -31.53 -35.41
N ASP A 453 -6.26 -30.68 -36.23
CA ASP A 453 -6.13 -30.70 -37.69
C ASP A 453 -4.71 -30.36 -38.14
N VAL A 454 -4.09 -29.34 -37.55
CA VAL A 454 -2.71 -28.94 -37.87
C VAL A 454 -1.73 -30.06 -37.54
N MET A 455 -1.88 -30.67 -36.34
CA MET A 455 -0.98 -31.75 -35.92
C MET A 455 -1.22 -33.05 -36.70
N LYS A 456 -2.48 -33.34 -37.08
CA LYS A 456 -2.82 -34.46 -37.95
C LYS A 456 -2.15 -34.34 -39.33
N ILE A 457 -2.22 -33.15 -39.92
CA ILE A 457 -1.55 -32.85 -41.18
C ILE A 457 -0.03 -33.03 -41.03
N LYS A 458 0.57 -32.40 -40.03
CA LYS A 458 1.99 -32.51 -39.77
C LYS A 458 2.43 -33.98 -39.65
N GLY A 459 1.74 -34.73 -38.79
CA GLY A 459 2.05 -36.16 -38.56
C GLY A 459 1.86 -37.01 -39.81
N ALA A 460 0.86 -36.76 -40.67
CA ALA A 460 0.67 -37.48 -41.92
C ALA A 460 1.83 -37.29 -42.90
N PHE A 461 2.40 -36.10 -42.98
CA PHE A 461 3.55 -35.82 -43.80
C PHE A 461 4.84 -36.45 -43.20
N GLU A 462 5.00 -36.50 -41.90
CA GLU A 462 6.18 -37.04 -41.22
C GLU A 462 6.23 -38.57 -41.24
N LYS A 463 5.11 -39.25 -41.27
CA LYS A 463 4.95 -40.69 -41.08
C LYS A 463 5.76 -41.55 -42.09
N HIS A 464 5.97 -41.07 -43.31
CA HIS A 464 6.58 -41.84 -44.39
C HIS A 464 7.81 -41.18 -45.00
N SER A 465 8.47 -40.24 -44.29
CA SER A 465 9.53 -39.43 -44.88
C SER A 465 10.93 -39.99 -44.63
N VAL A 466 11.67 -40.19 -45.72
CA VAL A 466 13.10 -40.54 -45.71
C VAL A 466 13.90 -39.33 -46.25
N PRO A 467 15.10 -39.03 -45.69
CA PRO A 467 15.92 -37.92 -46.20
C PRO A 467 16.22 -38.03 -47.71
N ALA A 468 16.18 -36.90 -48.42
CA ALA A 468 16.31 -36.83 -49.90
C ALA A 468 17.61 -37.41 -50.47
N GLN A 469 18.65 -37.58 -49.66
CA GLN A 469 19.92 -38.17 -50.06
C GLN A 469 19.82 -39.61 -50.58
N ALA A 470 18.67 -40.29 -50.38
CA ALA A 470 18.42 -41.65 -50.86
C ALA A 470 17.86 -41.70 -52.30
N TYR A 471 17.59 -40.54 -52.95
CA TYR A 471 16.91 -40.49 -54.27
C TYR A 471 17.86 -39.96 -55.35
N SER A 472 18.24 -40.80 -56.34
CA SER A 472 19.32 -40.53 -57.27
C SER A 472 18.88 -40.09 -58.70
N LYS A 473 17.57 -39.95 -59.00
CA LYS A 473 17.12 -39.65 -60.39
C LYS A 473 16.53 -38.23 -60.47
N PRO A 474 17.17 -37.30 -61.22
CA PRO A 474 16.63 -35.99 -61.50
C PRO A 474 15.31 -36.08 -62.30
N GLY A 475 14.26 -35.42 -61.82
CA GLY A 475 12.98 -35.27 -62.54
C GLY A 475 11.85 -36.21 -62.16
N GLU A 476 12.12 -37.33 -61.49
CA GLU A 476 11.09 -38.28 -61.03
C GLU A 476 10.35 -37.76 -59.80
N PHE A 477 11.04 -37.01 -58.93
CA PHE A 477 10.48 -36.46 -57.68
C PHE A 477 10.50 -34.94 -57.67
N ILE A 478 9.46 -34.33 -57.11
CA ILE A 478 9.34 -32.90 -56.99
C ILE A 478 8.95 -32.49 -55.57
N ALA A 479 9.60 -31.45 -55.03
CA ALA A 479 9.21 -30.89 -53.76
C ALA A 479 7.85 -30.16 -53.89
N LEU A 480 7.00 -30.31 -52.84
CA LEU A 480 5.69 -29.68 -52.84
C LEU A 480 5.76 -28.17 -53.10
N ARG A 481 6.80 -27.49 -52.62
CA ARG A 481 7.09 -26.08 -52.91
C ARG A 481 7.20 -25.76 -54.40
N HIS A 482 7.87 -26.62 -55.14
CA HIS A 482 8.02 -26.44 -56.58
C HIS A 482 6.71 -26.77 -57.33
N ALA A 483 5.99 -27.81 -56.90
CA ALA A 483 4.71 -28.16 -57.50
C ALA A 483 3.68 -27.03 -57.27
N MET A 484 3.65 -26.43 -56.10
CA MET A 484 2.81 -25.26 -55.77
C MET A 484 3.11 -24.04 -56.70
N LYS A 485 4.38 -23.86 -57.04
CA LYS A 485 4.81 -22.78 -57.95
C LYS A 485 4.41 -23.06 -59.38
N ASN A 486 4.53 -24.30 -59.83
CA ASN A 486 4.45 -24.66 -61.23
C ASN A 486 3.05 -25.02 -61.72
N TYR A 487 2.19 -25.68 -60.90
CA TYR A 487 0.92 -26.17 -61.37
C TYR A 487 -0.17 -26.44 -60.29
N LEU A 488 0.15 -26.56 -59.01
CA LEU A 488 -0.87 -26.82 -57.98
C LEU A 488 -1.57 -25.56 -57.50
N GLY A 489 -0.90 -24.42 -57.56
CA GLY A 489 -1.40 -23.22 -56.92
C GLY A 489 -1.20 -23.23 -55.38
N ARG A 490 -1.70 -22.20 -54.71
CA ARG A 490 -1.52 -22.02 -53.26
C ARG A 490 -2.79 -22.24 -52.46
N ASP A 491 -3.87 -22.62 -53.13
CA ASP A 491 -5.23 -22.69 -52.61
C ASP A 491 -5.85 -24.08 -52.77
N SER A 492 -6.76 -24.27 -53.67
CA SER A 492 -7.53 -25.50 -53.86
C SER A 492 -6.64 -26.73 -54.18
N GLY A 493 -5.63 -26.56 -54.99
CA GLY A 493 -4.68 -27.66 -55.32
C GLY A 493 -3.87 -28.10 -54.11
N LEU A 494 -3.33 -27.15 -53.33
CA LEU A 494 -2.62 -27.46 -52.10
C LEU A 494 -3.54 -28.11 -51.04
N ALA A 495 -4.76 -27.60 -50.89
CA ALA A 495 -5.72 -28.18 -49.97
C ALA A 495 -6.13 -29.60 -50.34
N ALA A 496 -6.25 -29.91 -51.66
CA ALA A 496 -6.53 -31.25 -52.16
C ALA A 496 -5.32 -32.21 -51.85
N VAL A 497 -4.09 -31.78 -52.08
CA VAL A 497 -2.90 -32.57 -51.74
C VAL A 497 -2.83 -32.83 -50.22
N ILE A 498 -3.07 -31.83 -49.39
CA ILE A 498 -3.08 -32.02 -47.93
C ILE A 498 -4.13 -33.05 -47.53
N ARG A 499 -5.35 -32.97 -48.05
CA ARG A 499 -6.37 -34.00 -47.77
C ARG A 499 -5.96 -35.39 -48.21
N ALA A 500 -5.41 -35.52 -49.42
CA ALA A 500 -4.94 -36.80 -49.93
C ALA A 500 -3.79 -37.40 -49.13
N VAL A 501 -2.93 -36.58 -48.54
CA VAL A 501 -1.88 -37.07 -47.63
C VAL A 501 -2.47 -37.49 -46.30
N VAL A 502 -3.44 -36.76 -45.78
CA VAL A 502 -4.11 -37.07 -44.50
C VAL A 502 -4.96 -38.31 -44.57
N ASP A 503 -5.62 -38.58 -45.71
CA ASP A 503 -6.42 -39.80 -45.94
C ASP A 503 -5.58 -40.99 -46.44
N GLY A 504 -4.30 -40.77 -46.76
CA GLY A 504 -3.37 -41.81 -47.18
C GLY A 504 -3.42 -42.17 -48.68
N SER A 505 -4.24 -41.50 -49.50
CA SER A 505 -4.33 -41.70 -50.93
C SER A 505 -3.12 -41.16 -51.70
N LEU A 506 -2.34 -40.25 -51.05
CA LEU A 506 -1.10 -39.71 -51.55
C LEU A 506 -0.03 -39.81 -50.44
N VAL A 507 1.11 -40.46 -50.74
CA VAL A 507 2.17 -40.69 -49.74
C VAL A 507 3.42 -39.90 -50.15
N PRO A 508 4.00 -39.07 -49.27
CA PRO A 508 5.30 -38.47 -49.50
C PRO A 508 6.38 -39.52 -49.54
N VAL A 509 7.33 -39.40 -50.48
CA VAL A 509 8.42 -40.36 -50.63
C VAL A 509 9.71 -39.95 -49.90
N GLY A 510 9.82 -38.68 -49.54
CA GLY A 510 10.94 -38.16 -48.78
C GLY A 510 10.81 -36.67 -48.46
N TYR A 511 11.87 -36.08 -47.89
CA TYR A 511 11.89 -34.64 -47.62
C TYR A 511 13.26 -34.01 -47.94
N THR A 512 13.23 -32.70 -48.21
CA THR A 512 14.44 -31.88 -48.38
C THR A 512 14.44 -30.71 -47.41
N ASN A 513 15.61 -30.43 -46.82
CA ASN A 513 15.80 -29.29 -45.89
C ASN A 513 15.87 -27.92 -46.60
N GLN A 514 15.79 -27.90 -47.96
CA GLN A 514 15.75 -26.63 -48.72
C GLN A 514 14.51 -25.80 -48.47
N PHE A 515 13.41 -26.43 -48.05
CA PHE A 515 12.14 -25.77 -47.76
C PHE A 515 11.62 -26.14 -46.38
N ARG A 516 10.91 -25.19 -45.72
CA ARG A 516 10.40 -25.38 -44.36
C ARG A 516 9.06 -26.13 -44.36
N GLY A 517 8.87 -26.98 -43.33
CA GLY A 517 7.62 -27.68 -43.04
C GLY A 517 7.15 -28.54 -44.21
N ILE A 518 5.82 -28.64 -44.38
CA ILE A 518 5.22 -29.56 -45.37
C ILE A 518 5.61 -29.22 -46.82
N THR A 519 6.10 -28.01 -47.11
CA THR A 519 6.51 -27.62 -48.46
C THR A 519 7.82 -28.26 -48.92
N GLY A 520 8.60 -28.84 -48.00
CA GLY A 520 9.85 -29.56 -48.27
C GLY A 520 9.68 -31.04 -48.63
N TYR A 521 8.48 -31.59 -48.49
CA TYR A 521 8.25 -33.00 -48.80
C TYR A 521 8.23 -33.28 -50.29
N LEU A 522 8.78 -34.44 -50.65
CA LEU A 522 8.96 -34.90 -52.02
C LEU A 522 7.87 -35.91 -52.40
N PHE A 523 7.38 -35.78 -53.62
CA PHE A 523 6.38 -36.66 -54.20
C PHE A 523 6.78 -37.08 -55.59
N ARG A 524 6.24 -38.17 -56.11
CA ARG A 524 6.37 -38.50 -57.52
C ARG A 524 5.63 -37.42 -58.36
N SER A 525 6.28 -36.91 -59.37
CA SER A 525 5.75 -35.82 -60.19
C SER A 525 4.42 -36.19 -60.85
N GLU A 526 4.24 -37.44 -61.23
CA GLU A 526 3.00 -37.96 -61.83
C GLU A 526 1.82 -37.94 -60.86
N ASP A 527 2.03 -38.26 -59.59
CA ASP A 527 1.00 -38.32 -58.59
C ASP A 527 0.50 -36.91 -58.21
N LEU A 528 1.38 -35.94 -58.09
CA LEU A 528 0.98 -34.57 -57.80
C LEU A 528 0.23 -33.88 -58.97
N ARG A 529 0.49 -34.26 -60.25
CA ARG A 529 -0.21 -33.68 -61.40
C ARG A 529 -1.69 -33.97 -61.40
N LYS A 530 -2.15 -35.05 -60.74
CA LYS A 530 -3.58 -35.40 -60.57
C LYS A 530 -4.38 -34.37 -59.78
N TYR A 531 -3.71 -33.58 -58.94
CA TYR A 531 -4.31 -32.54 -58.08
C TYR A 531 -4.24 -31.13 -58.69
N ARG A 532 -3.99 -31.02 -59.97
CA ARG A 532 -3.99 -29.74 -60.67
C ARG A 532 -5.41 -29.13 -60.66
N PRO A 533 -5.58 -27.87 -60.27
CA PRO A 533 -6.90 -27.22 -60.31
C PRO A 533 -7.50 -27.24 -61.69
N VAL A 534 -8.73 -27.68 -61.82
CA VAL A 534 -9.48 -27.59 -63.07
C VAL A 534 -9.98 -26.14 -63.24
N PRO A 535 -9.71 -25.46 -64.36
CA PRO A 535 -10.22 -24.10 -64.59
C PRO A 535 -11.75 -24.11 -64.54
N GLY A 536 -12.36 -23.29 -63.68
CA GLY A 536 -13.82 -23.11 -63.57
C GLY A 536 -14.51 -23.75 -62.38
N THR A 537 -13.81 -24.52 -61.53
CA THR A 537 -14.36 -24.97 -60.23
C THR A 537 -14.21 -23.85 -59.20
N THR A 538 -15.28 -23.15 -58.95
CA THR A 538 -15.37 -22.28 -57.75
C THR A 538 -15.24 -23.15 -56.52
N VAL A 539 -14.33 -22.79 -55.62
CA VAL A 539 -14.24 -23.36 -54.28
C VAL A 539 -15.59 -23.15 -53.62
N PRO A 540 -16.23 -24.20 -53.05
CA PRO A 540 -17.42 -23.97 -52.24
C PRO A 540 -17.03 -23.02 -51.10
N GLU A 541 -17.78 -21.98 -50.88
CA GLU A 541 -17.74 -21.16 -49.69
C GLU A 541 -18.18 -22.01 -48.48
N GLY A 542 -17.33 -22.93 -48.08
CA GLY A 542 -17.53 -23.81 -46.96
C GLY A 542 -16.62 -23.43 -45.81
N GLY A 543 -16.68 -22.19 -45.40
CA GLY A 543 -16.28 -21.84 -44.03
C GLY A 543 -17.33 -22.47 -43.13
N VAL A 544 -17.03 -23.61 -42.48
CA VAL A 544 -17.82 -24.07 -41.35
C VAL A 544 -17.60 -23.07 -40.24
N VAL A 545 -18.43 -22.03 -40.19
CA VAL A 545 -18.69 -21.27 -38.99
C VAL A 545 -19.26 -22.31 -38.03
N LEU A 546 -18.44 -22.77 -37.08
CA LEU A 546 -18.98 -23.53 -35.95
C LEU A 546 -19.89 -22.57 -35.20
N GLU A 547 -21.20 -22.64 -35.45
CA GLU A 547 -22.20 -22.10 -34.55
C GLU A 547 -21.90 -22.71 -33.18
N ALA A 548 -21.43 -21.88 -32.29
CA ALA A 548 -21.42 -22.25 -30.88
C ALA A 548 -22.89 -22.38 -30.50
N ASP A 549 -23.27 -23.58 -30.05
CA ASP A 549 -24.54 -23.84 -29.42
C ASP A 549 -24.89 -22.65 -28.51
N ARG A 550 -25.97 -21.98 -28.87
CA ARG A 550 -26.77 -21.15 -27.98
C ARG A 550 -27.51 -22.11 -27.05
N ALA A 551 -26.76 -22.68 -26.14
CA ALA A 551 -27.32 -23.43 -25.04
C ALA A 551 -26.71 -22.90 -23.74
N SER A 552 -27.55 -22.14 -23.07
CA SER A 552 -27.63 -21.99 -21.62
C SER A 552 -26.30 -21.85 -20.85
N VAL A 553 -25.94 -20.63 -20.49
CA VAL A 553 -25.85 -20.25 -19.08
C VAL A 553 -26.32 -18.81 -18.94
#